data_9739fdbdd078f69c603e52c799b0333e
#
_entry.id   9739fdbdd078f69c603e52c799b0333e
#
_cell.length_a   1.000
_cell.length_b   1.000
_cell.length_c   1.000
_cell.angle_alpha   90.00
_cell.angle_beta   90.00
_cell.angle_gamma   90.00
#
_symmetry.space_group_name_H-M   'P 1'
#
loop_
_entity.id
_entity.type
_entity.pdbx_description
1 polymer ?
#
loop_
_entity_poly.entity_id
_entity_poly.type
_entity_poly.pdbx_seq_one_letter_code
_entity_poly.pdbx_strand_id
1 'polypeptide(L)'
;MKDKVYDAFDSIKAEEYLKIVTRQHLHKEREKRQHRYLPSWIWKTAAVMCTVLVMVGVAEGYKVLKTPVSYISIDVNPSLELELNCFARVITAQAYNEEAKSILEEISVRGEKYTEAIEIIMESEEMSGYLEKNPTPVFAIATEEAEKKELQEGLENHLGIKKYESEILTADVANAKEAHENGMSVGKYQVSSKLSEYDDTISIDDCQNMSVPEICNRLQKHEERRHRERKRKNSGKCHGDED
;
A
#
# COMPACT_ATOMS: atom_id res chain seq x y z
N MET A 1 90.93 -22.11 19.25
CA MET A 1 90.27 -22.10 20.58
C MET A 1 88.75 -21.70 20.47
N LYS A 2 88.35 -20.87 19.51
CA LYS A 2 86.92 -20.48 19.34
C LYS A 2 86.05 -21.62 18.86
N ASP A 3 86.58 -22.52 17.98
CA ASP A 3 85.72 -23.57 17.36
C ASP A 3 85.29 -24.64 18.37
N LYS A 4 86.16 -24.99 19.35
CA LYS A 4 85.82 -25.95 20.41
C LYS A 4 84.77 -25.50 21.38
N VAL A 5 84.56 -24.16 21.52
CA VAL A 5 83.52 -23.61 22.37
C VAL A 5 82.15 -23.67 21.59
N TYR A 6 82.18 -23.42 20.29
CA TYR A 6 80.99 -23.57 19.47
C TYR A 6 80.49 -25.01 19.40
N ASP A 7 81.36 -25.93 19.18
CA ASP A 7 81.04 -27.37 19.15
C ASP A 7 80.48 -27.89 20.51
N ALA A 8 80.98 -27.34 21.61
CA ALA A 8 80.50 -27.70 22.95
C ALA A 8 79.08 -27.15 23.21
N PHE A 9 78.71 -25.98 22.65
CA PHE A 9 77.38 -25.46 22.75
C PHE A 9 76.39 -26.15 21.78
N ASP A 10 76.83 -26.54 20.61
CA ASP A 10 76.01 -27.23 19.61
C ASP A 10 75.64 -28.66 20.02
N SER A 11 76.45 -29.25 20.94
CA SER A 11 76.18 -30.56 21.52
C SER A 11 75.10 -30.56 22.62
N ILE A 12 74.73 -29.36 23.13
CA ILE A 12 73.66 -29.19 24.16
C ILE A 12 72.31 -29.23 23.46
N LYS A 13 71.80 -30.42 23.17
CA LYS A 13 70.43 -30.55 22.68
C LYS A 13 69.54 -30.71 23.90
N ALA A 14 68.45 -29.87 23.89
CA ALA A 14 67.40 -30.03 24.89
C ALA A 14 66.83 -31.46 24.78
N GLU A 15 66.73 -32.17 25.93
CA GLU A 15 66.15 -33.50 25.97
C GLU A 15 64.79 -33.54 25.30
N GLU A 16 64.50 -34.55 24.51
CA GLU A 16 63.23 -34.69 23.80
C GLU A 16 62.01 -34.59 24.74
N TYR A 17 62.16 -35.03 25.96
CA TYR A 17 61.21 -34.92 27.02
C TYR A 17 60.84 -33.45 27.31
N LEU A 18 61.80 -32.54 27.40
CA LEU A 18 61.58 -31.10 27.65
C LEU A 18 60.86 -30.44 26.47
N LYS A 19 61.18 -30.88 25.25
CA LYS A 19 60.48 -30.37 24.07
C LYS A 19 58.97 -30.77 24.05
N ILE A 20 58.70 -32.01 24.46
CA ILE A 20 57.33 -32.53 24.54
C ILE A 20 56.55 -31.82 25.61
N VAL A 21 57.13 -31.68 26.81
CA VAL A 21 56.47 -30.98 27.93
C VAL A 21 56.19 -29.49 27.61
N THR A 22 57.16 -28.82 26.99
CA THR A 22 57.02 -27.43 26.59
C THR A 22 55.93 -27.27 25.52
N ARG A 23 55.87 -28.16 24.52
CA ARG A 23 54.83 -28.19 23.53
C ARG A 23 53.42 -28.40 24.14
N GLN A 24 53.32 -29.36 25.06
CA GLN A 24 52.07 -29.60 25.77
C GLN A 24 51.64 -28.41 26.61
N HIS A 25 52.56 -27.74 27.27
CA HIS A 25 52.27 -26.56 28.06
C HIS A 25 51.83 -25.39 27.19
N LEU A 26 52.51 -25.16 26.06
CA LEU A 26 52.12 -24.13 25.08
C LEU A 26 50.78 -24.43 24.44
N HIS A 27 50.44 -25.67 24.14
CA HIS A 27 49.11 -26.06 23.65
C HIS A 27 48.05 -25.76 24.70
N LYS A 28 48.28 -26.16 25.95
CA LYS A 28 47.35 -25.92 27.05
C LYS A 28 47.12 -24.40 27.35
N GLU A 29 48.19 -23.61 27.24
CA GLU A 29 48.10 -22.16 27.38
C GLU A 29 47.44 -21.47 26.16
N ARG A 30 47.60 -22.03 24.93
CA ARG A 30 46.87 -21.56 23.75
C ARG A 30 45.39 -21.88 23.84
N GLU A 31 44.99 -23.05 24.29
CA GLU A 31 43.60 -23.44 24.49
C GLU A 31 42.93 -22.54 25.55
N LYS A 32 43.62 -22.25 26.68
CA LYS A 32 43.12 -21.30 27.69
C LYS A 32 42.93 -19.87 27.14
N ARG A 33 43.77 -19.42 26.20
CA ARG A 33 43.66 -18.10 25.58
C ARG A 33 42.57 -18.03 24.51
N GLN A 34 42.24 -19.17 23.86
CA GLN A 34 41.15 -19.20 22.88
C GLN A 34 39.76 -19.09 23.51
N HIS A 35 39.58 -19.50 24.77
CA HIS A 35 38.38 -19.23 25.53
C HIS A 35 38.46 -17.85 26.21
N ARG A 36 38.62 -16.77 25.44
CA ARG A 36 38.27 -15.45 25.92
C ARG A 36 36.74 -15.40 26.08
N TYR A 37 36.28 -15.84 27.23
CA TYR A 37 34.88 -15.58 27.62
C TYR A 37 34.68 -14.09 27.61
N LEU A 38 33.88 -13.61 26.66
CA LEU A 38 33.38 -12.23 26.71
C LEU A 38 32.75 -12.06 28.09
N PRO A 39 33.07 -11.01 28.83
CA PRO A 39 32.51 -10.81 30.15
C PRO A 39 30.99 -10.80 30.09
N SER A 40 30.33 -11.46 31.03
CA SER A 40 28.88 -11.71 31.02
C SER A 40 28.03 -10.44 30.88
N TRP A 41 28.59 -9.28 31.22
CA TRP A 41 27.91 -8.00 31.05
C TRP A 41 27.72 -7.61 29.57
N ILE A 42 28.69 -7.99 28.68
CA ILE A 42 28.58 -7.73 27.24
C ILE A 42 27.38 -8.51 26.65
N TRP A 43 27.16 -9.73 27.11
CA TRP A 43 25.98 -10.51 26.71
C TRP A 43 24.69 -9.87 27.21
N LYS A 44 24.70 -9.31 28.42
CA LYS A 44 23.53 -8.60 28.99
C LYS A 44 23.23 -7.31 28.22
N THR A 45 24.25 -6.52 27.90
CA THR A 45 24.08 -5.27 27.13
C THR A 45 23.65 -5.57 25.68
N ALA A 46 24.22 -6.61 25.05
CA ALA A 46 23.80 -7.05 23.73
C ALA A 46 22.33 -7.51 23.72
N ALA A 47 21.90 -8.28 24.73
CA ALA A 47 20.50 -8.70 24.85
C ALA A 47 19.55 -7.50 25.00
N VAL A 48 19.89 -6.52 25.85
CA VAL A 48 19.08 -5.29 25.98
C VAL A 48 19.03 -4.50 24.67
N MET A 49 20.16 -4.39 23.99
CA MET A 49 20.21 -3.68 22.69
C MET A 49 19.37 -4.38 21.63
N CYS A 50 19.42 -5.72 21.56
CA CYS A 50 18.56 -6.49 20.66
C CYS A 50 17.07 -6.32 20.98
N THR A 51 16.67 -6.32 22.25
CA THR A 51 15.26 -6.11 22.62
C THR A 51 14.78 -4.71 22.26
N VAL A 52 15.58 -3.67 22.43
CA VAL A 52 15.24 -2.30 22.01
C VAL A 52 15.09 -2.22 20.50
N LEU A 53 16.01 -2.81 19.72
CA LEU A 53 15.91 -2.84 18.26
C LEU A 53 14.66 -3.58 17.77
N VAL A 54 14.31 -4.70 18.40
CA VAL A 54 13.08 -5.44 18.09
C VAL A 54 11.85 -4.59 18.42
N MET A 55 11.81 -3.92 19.58
CA MET A 55 10.67 -3.06 19.94
C MET A 55 10.50 -1.90 18.96
N VAL A 56 11.58 -1.23 18.56
CA VAL A 56 11.54 -0.16 17.57
C VAL A 56 11.08 -0.70 16.21
N GLY A 57 11.63 -1.83 15.77
CA GLY A 57 11.22 -2.46 14.52
C GLY A 57 9.74 -2.85 14.48
N VAL A 58 9.20 -3.38 15.59
CA VAL A 58 7.77 -3.71 15.71
C VAL A 58 6.92 -2.43 15.71
N ALA A 59 7.33 -1.37 16.43
CA ALA A 59 6.57 -0.13 16.48
C ALA A 59 6.50 0.57 15.12
N GLU A 60 7.60 0.65 14.39
CA GLU A 60 7.61 1.24 13.04
C GLU A 60 6.88 0.34 12.02
N GLY A 61 7.07 -0.98 12.08
CA GLY A 61 6.33 -1.93 11.26
C GLY A 61 4.80 -1.83 11.46
N TYR A 62 4.37 -1.64 12.70
CA TYR A 62 2.95 -1.46 13.00
C TYR A 62 2.38 -0.16 12.41
N LYS A 63 3.13 0.94 12.41
CA LYS A 63 2.70 2.20 11.76
C LYS A 63 2.53 2.00 10.26
N VAL A 64 3.52 1.39 9.60
CA VAL A 64 3.47 1.12 8.14
C VAL A 64 2.24 0.28 7.77
N LEU A 65 1.90 -0.72 8.58
CA LEU A 65 0.72 -1.56 8.36
C LEU A 65 -0.61 -0.83 8.56
N LYS A 66 -0.62 0.28 9.31
CA LYS A 66 -1.82 1.06 9.64
C LYS A 66 -1.93 2.41 8.92
N THR A 67 -0.93 2.77 8.13
CA THR A 67 -0.97 4.01 7.35
C THR A 67 -1.61 3.71 5.99
N PRO A 68 -2.73 4.36 5.64
CA PRO A 68 -3.33 4.21 4.33
C PRO A 68 -2.43 4.85 3.25
N VAL A 69 -2.22 4.14 2.16
CA VAL A 69 -1.46 4.60 0.98
C VAL A 69 -2.30 4.58 -0.29
N SER A 70 -3.41 3.85 -0.26
CA SER A 70 -4.33 3.74 -1.40
C SER A 70 -5.77 3.66 -0.90
N TYR A 71 -6.70 4.08 -1.73
CA TYR A 71 -8.13 4.06 -1.46
C TYR A 71 -8.86 3.45 -2.63
N ILE A 72 -9.86 2.63 -2.35
CA ILE A 72 -10.76 2.09 -3.38
C ILE A 72 -12.20 2.41 -2.95
N SER A 73 -12.86 3.28 -3.70
CA SER A 73 -14.27 3.58 -3.51
C SER A 73 -15.12 2.59 -4.32
N ILE A 74 -16.24 2.18 -3.75
CA ILE A 74 -17.27 1.34 -4.36
C ILE A 74 -18.58 2.11 -4.30
N ASP A 75 -19.04 2.56 -5.45
CA ASP A 75 -20.20 3.44 -5.57
C ASP A 75 -21.29 2.79 -6.45
N VAL A 76 -22.30 2.26 -5.79
CA VAL A 76 -23.50 1.67 -6.39
C VAL A 76 -24.74 2.46 -5.96
N ASN A 77 -24.65 3.18 -4.82
CA ASN A 77 -25.70 3.57 -3.92
C ASN A 77 -26.25 2.34 -3.19
N PRO A 78 -25.41 1.72 -2.33
CA PRO A 78 -24.51 2.31 -1.30
C PRO A 78 -23.17 2.87 -1.81
N SER A 79 -22.57 3.78 -1.00
CA SER A 79 -21.26 4.38 -1.26
C SER A 79 -20.32 4.08 -0.08
N LEU A 80 -19.24 3.38 -0.35
CA LEU A 80 -18.24 3.00 0.66
C LEU A 80 -16.82 3.10 0.09
N GLU A 81 -15.83 3.17 0.99
CA GLU A 81 -14.42 3.28 0.62
C GLU A 81 -13.58 2.34 1.49
N LEU A 82 -12.63 1.67 0.85
CA LEU A 82 -11.61 0.85 1.48
C LEU A 82 -10.30 1.63 1.55
N GLU A 83 -9.75 1.78 2.74
CA GLU A 83 -8.41 2.28 2.97
C GLU A 83 -7.42 1.12 2.98
N LEU A 84 -6.38 1.18 2.16
CA LEU A 84 -5.42 0.10 1.97
C LEU A 84 -4.03 0.49 2.46
N ASN A 85 -3.33 -0.46 3.07
CA ASN A 85 -1.91 -0.31 3.37
C ASN A 85 -1.02 -0.67 2.17
N CYS A 86 0.31 -0.51 2.33
CA CYS A 86 1.31 -0.83 1.30
C CYS A 86 1.35 -2.30 0.84
N PHE A 87 0.59 -3.20 1.47
CA PHE A 87 0.41 -4.61 1.05
C PHE A 87 -0.95 -4.84 0.38
N ALA A 88 -1.64 -3.77 -0.01
CA ALA A 88 -2.98 -3.82 -0.58
C ALA A 88 -4.00 -4.55 0.30
N ARG A 89 -3.85 -4.45 1.65
CA ARG A 89 -4.79 -5.00 2.64
C ARG A 89 -5.61 -3.89 3.24
N VAL A 90 -6.87 -4.19 3.51
CA VAL A 90 -7.83 -3.26 4.09
C VAL A 90 -7.46 -2.92 5.54
N ILE A 91 -7.23 -1.65 5.80
CA ILE A 91 -7.05 -1.10 7.14
C ILE A 91 -8.41 -0.78 7.75
N THR A 92 -9.24 -0.09 6.95
CA THR A 92 -10.56 0.42 7.34
C THR A 92 -11.48 0.35 6.14
N ALA A 93 -12.76 0.07 6.37
CA ALA A 93 -13.83 0.28 5.42
C ALA A 93 -14.73 1.39 5.99
N GLN A 94 -14.97 2.45 5.20
CA GLN A 94 -15.76 3.60 5.60
C GLN A 94 -17.04 3.70 4.77
N ALA A 95 -18.16 3.91 5.45
CA ALA A 95 -19.45 4.18 4.81
C ALA A 95 -19.67 5.67 4.64
N TYR A 96 -20.23 6.08 3.50
CA TYR A 96 -20.58 7.47 3.21
C TYR A 96 -22.10 7.71 3.13
N ASN A 97 -22.91 6.66 3.33
CA ASN A 97 -24.35 6.75 3.47
C ASN A 97 -24.88 5.63 4.39
N GLU A 98 -26.14 5.71 4.80
CA GLU A 98 -26.74 4.75 5.73
C GLU A 98 -26.82 3.33 5.14
N GLU A 99 -26.99 3.22 3.82
CA GLU A 99 -27.04 1.94 3.11
C GLU A 99 -25.67 1.22 3.20
N ALA A 100 -24.58 1.94 2.97
CA ALA A 100 -23.22 1.39 3.10
C ALA A 100 -22.90 1.04 4.55
N LYS A 101 -23.43 1.79 5.52
CA LYS A 101 -23.26 1.51 6.94
C LYS A 101 -23.91 0.19 7.33
N SER A 102 -25.15 -0.06 6.88
CA SER A 102 -25.84 -1.32 7.11
C SER A 102 -25.01 -2.51 6.60
N ILE A 103 -24.43 -2.41 5.40
CA ILE A 103 -23.55 -3.45 4.84
C ILE A 103 -22.33 -3.69 5.74
N LEU A 104 -21.63 -2.62 6.15
CA LEU A 104 -20.41 -2.74 6.95
C LEU A 104 -20.67 -3.16 8.41
N GLU A 105 -21.91 -3.10 8.90
CA GLU A 105 -22.31 -3.66 10.20
C GLU A 105 -22.43 -5.19 10.17
N GLU A 106 -22.75 -5.78 9.03
CA GLU A 106 -22.93 -7.23 8.88
C GLU A 106 -21.67 -7.96 8.44
N ILE A 107 -20.77 -7.29 7.72
CA ILE A 107 -19.55 -7.88 7.18
C ILE A 107 -18.29 -7.25 7.78
N SER A 108 -17.20 -8.03 7.84
CA SER A 108 -15.89 -7.54 8.26
C SER A 108 -14.87 -7.84 7.18
N VAL A 109 -14.29 -6.80 6.62
CA VAL A 109 -13.29 -6.90 5.55
C VAL A 109 -11.89 -6.46 5.99
N ARG A 110 -11.75 -6.11 7.27
CA ARG A 110 -10.48 -5.62 7.82
C ARG A 110 -9.40 -6.69 7.83
N GLY A 111 -8.25 -6.39 7.27
CA GLY A 111 -7.10 -7.29 7.14
C GLY A 111 -7.13 -8.15 5.88
N GLU A 112 -8.26 -8.22 5.18
CA GLU A 112 -8.36 -8.93 3.91
C GLU A 112 -7.59 -8.20 2.80
N LYS A 113 -7.20 -8.93 1.77
CA LYS A 113 -6.70 -8.33 0.55
C LYS A 113 -7.84 -7.58 -0.14
N TYR A 114 -7.56 -6.45 -0.78
CA TYR A 114 -8.61 -5.62 -1.37
C TYR A 114 -9.54 -6.37 -2.34
N THR A 115 -9.01 -7.34 -3.11
CA THR A 115 -9.81 -8.16 -4.02
C THR A 115 -10.80 -9.06 -3.28
N GLU A 116 -10.36 -9.71 -2.21
CA GLU A 116 -11.18 -10.54 -1.33
C GLU A 116 -12.22 -9.70 -0.58
N ALA A 117 -11.80 -8.52 -0.10
CA ALA A 117 -12.71 -7.57 0.56
C ALA A 117 -13.84 -7.11 -0.37
N ILE A 118 -13.51 -6.79 -1.62
CA ILE A 118 -14.51 -6.39 -2.62
C ILE A 118 -15.46 -7.55 -2.93
N GLU A 119 -14.95 -8.78 -3.04
CA GLU A 119 -15.78 -9.96 -3.25
C GLU A 119 -16.79 -10.15 -2.11
N ILE A 120 -16.33 -10.09 -0.85
CA ILE A 120 -17.19 -10.17 0.34
C ILE A 120 -18.28 -9.10 0.31
N ILE A 121 -17.92 -7.84 -0.05
CA ILE A 121 -18.87 -6.73 -0.13
C ILE A 121 -19.89 -6.97 -1.25
N MET A 122 -19.42 -7.32 -2.45
CA MET A 122 -20.29 -7.47 -3.64
C MET A 122 -21.21 -8.69 -3.55
N GLU A 123 -20.83 -9.72 -2.78
CA GLU A 123 -21.62 -10.92 -2.56
C GLU A 123 -22.52 -10.85 -1.32
N SER A 124 -22.45 -9.76 -0.53
CA SER A 124 -23.36 -9.58 0.61
C SER A 124 -24.82 -9.49 0.15
N GLU A 125 -25.74 -9.95 0.99
CA GLU A 125 -27.18 -9.98 0.67
C GLU A 125 -27.71 -8.57 0.40
N GLU A 126 -27.30 -7.61 1.22
CA GLU A 126 -27.68 -6.19 1.07
C GLU A 126 -27.15 -5.60 -0.24
N MET A 127 -25.87 -5.78 -0.57
CA MET A 127 -25.28 -5.26 -1.80
C MET A 127 -25.94 -5.88 -3.03
N SER A 128 -26.22 -7.17 -3.00
CA SER A 128 -26.91 -7.87 -4.09
C SER A 128 -28.27 -7.22 -4.40
N GLY A 129 -29.03 -6.82 -3.39
CA GLY A 129 -30.32 -6.13 -3.58
C GLY A 129 -30.20 -4.73 -4.21
N TYR A 130 -29.06 -4.04 -4.03
CA TYR A 130 -28.77 -2.77 -4.71
C TYR A 130 -28.29 -2.96 -6.14
N LEU A 131 -27.49 -4.00 -6.39
CA LEU A 131 -27.00 -4.34 -7.72
C LEU A 131 -28.09 -4.83 -8.67
N GLU A 132 -29.16 -5.45 -8.16
CA GLU A 132 -30.35 -5.77 -8.98
C GLU A 132 -31.04 -4.52 -9.54
N LYS A 133 -31.01 -3.42 -8.80
CA LYS A 133 -31.62 -2.12 -9.19
C LYS A 133 -30.67 -1.27 -10.03
N ASN A 134 -29.37 -1.35 -9.75
CA ASN A 134 -28.28 -0.59 -10.38
C ASN A 134 -27.14 -1.56 -10.70
N PRO A 135 -27.17 -2.24 -11.85
CA PRO A 135 -26.19 -3.30 -12.16
C PRO A 135 -24.81 -2.79 -12.54
N THR A 136 -24.59 -1.47 -12.62
CA THR A 136 -23.32 -0.88 -13.01
C THR A 136 -22.63 -0.22 -11.81
N PRO A 137 -21.80 -0.94 -11.03
CA PRO A 137 -21.01 -0.34 -9.97
C PRO A 137 -19.90 0.53 -10.54
N VAL A 138 -19.64 1.65 -9.88
CA VAL A 138 -18.49 2.52 -10.17
C VAL A 138 -17.43 2.27 -9.11
N PHE A 139 -16.23 1.91 -9.54
CA PHE A 139 -15.06 1.81 -8.68
C PHE A 139 -14.15 2.99 -8.93
N ALA A 140 -13.56 3.55 -7.89
CA ALA A 140 -12.52 4.55 -8.05
C ALA A 140 -11.28 4.14 -7.25
N ILE A 141 -10.11 4.18 -7.90
CA ILE A 141 -8.82 3.86 -7.31
C ILE A 141 -8.05 5.16 -7.12
N ALA A 142 -7.71 5.49 -5.88
CA ALA A 142 -6.82 6.58 -5.55
C ALA A 142 -5.54 6.02 -4.94
N THR A 143 -4.41 6.17 -5.64
CA THR A 143 -3.11 5.66 -5.25
C THR A 143 -2.00 6.44 -5.95
N GLU A 144 -0.76 6.24 -5.54
CA GLU A 144 0.40 6.74 -6.27
C GLU A 144 0.54 6.05 -7.64
N GLU A 145 1.14 6.75 -8.61
CA GLU A 145 1.22 6.30 -10.02
C GLU A 145 1.93 4.93 -10.16
N ALA A 146 2.88 4.63 -9.26
CA ALA A 146 3.63 3.37 -9.28
C ALA A 146 2.75 2.12 -9.04
N GLU A 147 1.72 2.24 -8.19
CA GLU A 147 0.86 1.12 -7.75
C GLU A 147 -0.46 1.06 -8.53
N LYS A 148 -0.79 2.15 -9.24
CA LYS A 148 -2.06 2.33 -9.95
C LYS A 148 -2.37 1.19 -10.91
N LYS A 149 -1.40 0.82 -11.73
CA LYS A 149 -1.55 -0.24 -12.73
C LYS A 149 -1.83 -1.60 -12.08
N GLU A 150 -1.11 -1.93 -11.00
CA GLU A 150 -1.29 -3.21 -10.30
C GLU A 150 -2.68 -3.31 -9.66
N LEU A 151 -3.14 -2.25 -8.99
CA LEU A 151 -4.46 -2.21 -8.38
C LEU A 151 -5.58 -2.25 -9.44
N GLN A 152 -5.42 -1.52 -10.55
CA GLN A 152 -6.39 -1.51 -11.64
C GLN A 152 -6.48 -2.88 -12.32
N GLU A 153 -5.36 -3.48 -12.73
CA GLU A 153 -5.34 -4.81 -13.34
C GLU A 153 -5.89 -5.88 -12.38
N GLY A 154 -5.59 -5.77 -11.09
CA GLY A 154 -6.12 -6.66 -10.07
C GLY A 154 -7.64 -6.54 -9.95
N LEU A 155 -8.18 -5.33 -10.01
CA LEU A 155 -9.61 -5.07 -9.99
C LEU A 155 -10.30 -5.59 -11.25
N GLU A 156 -9.76 -5.24 -12.44
CA GLU A 156 -10.30 -5.67 -13.74
C GLU A 156 -10.30 -7.20 -13.92
N ASN A 157 -9.31 -7.87 -13.34
CA ASN A 157 -9.18 -9.32 -13.45
C ASN A 157 -9.94 -10.12 -12.41
N HIS A 158 -10.47 -9.45 -11.36
CA HIS A 158 -11.18 -10.14 -10.31
C HIS A 158 -12.55 -10.66 -10.76
N LEU A 159 -12.83 -11.94 -10.46
CA LEU A 159 -14.04 -12.63 -10.96
C LEU A 159 -15.34 -11.96 -10.47
N GLY A 160 -15.37 -11.47 -9.24
CA GLY A 160 -16.53 -10.80 -8.67
C GLY A 160 -16.92 -9.51 -9.39
N ILE A 161 -15.94 -8.80 -9.96
CA ILE A 161 -16.16 -7.54 -10.69
C ILE A 161 -16.51 -7.80 -12.14
N LYS A 162 -15.90 -8.81 -12.77
CA LYS A 162 -16.21 -9.20 -14.15
C LYS A 162 -17.66 -9.61 -14.40
N LYS A 163 -18.38 -9.95 -13.34
CA LYS A 163 -19.81 -10.28 -13.39
C LYS A 163 -20.68 -9.05 -13.71
N TYR A 164 -20.16 -7.85 -13.41
CA TYR A 164 -20.89 -6.58 -13.59
C TYR A 164 -20.23 -5.74 -14.68
N GLU A 165 -21.02 -4.99 -15.42
CA GLU A 165 -20.52 -3.93 -16.30
C GLU A 165 -20.07 -2.74 -15.43
N SER A 166 -18.87 -2.85 -14.84
CA SER A 166 -18.34 -1.85 -13.91
C SER A 166 -17.53 -0.76 -14.63
N GLU A 167 -17.61 0.45 -14.13
CA GLU A 167 -16.74 1.55 -14.53
C GLU A 167 -15.61 1.70 -13.49
N ILE A 168 -14.36 1.79 -13.95
CA ILE A 168 -13.19 1.98 -13.08
C ILE A 168 -12.61 3.36 -13.35
N LEU A 169 -12.69 4.22 -12.35
CA LEU A 169 -12.15 5.57 -12.35
C LEU A 169 -10.80 5.60 -11.63
N THR A 170 -9.97 6.57 -12.00
CA THR A 170 -8.73 6.85 -11.28
C THR A 170 -8.81 8.22 -10.64
N ALA A 171 -8.47 8.30 -9.37
CA ALA A 171 -8.42 9.52 -8.58
C ALA A 171 -6.99 9.80 -8.11
N ASP A 172 -6.72 11.04 -7.73
CA ASP A 172 -5.46 11.42 -7.11
C ASP A 172 -5.53 11.18 -5.60
N VAL A 173 -4.60 10.42 -5.05
CA VAL A 173 -4.49 10.18 -3.61
C VAL A 173 -4.24 11.48 -2.82
N ALA A 174 -3.64 12.48 -3.44
CA ALA A 174 -3.42 13.78 -2.81
C ALA A 174 -4.73 14.48 -2.42
N ASN A 175 -5.82 14.18 -3.11
CA ASN A 175 -7.15 14.74 -2.83
C ASN A 175 -7.89 14.00 -1.69
N ALA A 176 -7.31 12.92 -1.14
CA ALA A 176 -7.99 12.12 -0.12
C ALA A 176 -8.39 12.95 1.11
N LYS A 177 -7.49 13.81 1.58
CA LYS A 177 -7.78 14.66 2.73
C LYS A 177 -8.96 15.59 2.49
N GLU A 178 -8.97 16.29 1.34
CA GLU A 178 -10.06 17.21 0.99
C GLU A 178 -11.37 16.47 0.78
N ALA A 179 -11.34 15.28 0.17
CA ALA A 179 -12.49 14.42 0.00
C ALA A 179 -13.14 14.07 1.35
N HIS A 180 -12.33 13.61 2.30
CA HIS A 180 -12.80 13.22 3.63
C HIS A 180 -13.30 14.41 4.44
N GLU A 181 -12.66 15.59 4.34
CA GLU A 181 -13.14 16.83 4.96
C GLU A 181 -14.50 17.25 4.40
N ASN A 182 -14.81 16.94 3.13
CA ASN A 182 -16.11 17.16 2.50
C ASN A 182 -17.10 16.00 2.73
N GLY A 183 -16.76 15.00 3.53
CA GLY A 183 -17.63 13.86 3.80
C GLY A 183 -17.91 12.98 2.58
N MET A 184 -16.97 12.92 1.64
CA MET A 184 -17.05 12.15 0.40
C MET A 184 -15.95 11.11 0.30
N SER A 185 -16.21 10.02 -0.43
CA SER A 185 -15.15 9.12 -0.91
C SER A 185 -14.22 9.86 -1.88
N VAL A 186 -12.96 9.42 -2.00
CA VAL A 186 -12.00 10.05 -2.93
C VAL A 186 -12.49 9.96 -4.37
N GLY A 187 -13.14 8.87 -4.74
CA GLY A 187 -13.75 8.70 -6.06
C GLY A 187 -14.86 9.71 -6.32
N LYS A 188 -15.78 9.87 -5.37
CA LYS A 188 -16.88 10.81 -5.47
C LYS A 188 -16.37 12.26 -5.55
N TYR A 189 -15.41 12.62 -4.71
CA TYR A 189 -14.79 13.95 -4.73
C TYR A 189 -14.14 14.25 -6.08
N GLN A 190 -13.41 13.30 -6.65
CA GLN A 190 -12.74 13.45 -7.95
C GLN A 190 -13.74 13.76 -9.08
N VAL A 191 -14.85 13.02 -9.16
CA VAL A 191 -15.86 13.27 -10.21
C VAL A 191 -16.65 14.55 -9.94
N SER A 192 -16.88 14.90 -8.67
CA SER A 192 -17.53 16.16 -8.27
C SER A 192 -16.68 17.37 -8.62
N SER A 193 -15.39 17.33 -8.33
CA SER A 193 -14.44 18.38 -8.69
C SER A 193 -14.40 18.59 -10.21
N LYS A 194 -14.33 17.49 -10.99
CA LYS A 194 -14.41 17.59 -12.46
C LYS A 194 -15.74 18.19 -12.93
N LEU A 195 -16.86 17.84 -12.31
CA LEU A 195 -18.15 18.38 -12.71
C LEU A 195 -18.23 19.88 -12.44
N SER A 196 -17.75 20.35 -11.29
CA SER A 196 -17.71 21.79 -10.96
C SER A 196 -16.77 22.60 -11.87
N GLU A 197 -15.72 21.99 -12.44
CA GLU A 197 -14.87 22.62 -13.46
C GLU A 197 -15.58 22.76 -14.83
N TYR A 198 -16.53 21.87 -15.12
CA TYR A 198 -17.27 21.87 -16.39
C TYR A 198 -18.57 22.67 -16.34
N ASP A 199 -19.14 22.80 -15.17
CA ASP A 199 -20.41 23.48 -14.92
C ASP A 199 -20.31 24.40 -13.70
N ASP A 200 -20.04 25.69 -13.96
CA ASP A 200 -19.93 26.73 -12.92
C ASP A 200 -21.20 26.90 -12.05
N THR A 201 -22.30 26.27 -12.43
CA THR A 201 -23.58 26.32 -11.68
C THR A 201 -23.66 25.21 -10.63
N ILE A 202 -22.76 24.25 -10.62
CA ILE A 202 -22.73 23.10 -9.70
C ILE A 202 -21.49 23.19 -8.83
N SER A 203 -21.69 23.29 -7.52
CA SER A 203 -20.62 23.25 -6.54
C SER A 203 -20.33 21.81 -6.09
N ILE A 204 -19.17 21.59 -5.45
CA ILE A 204 -18.82 20.29 -4.84
C ILE A 204 -19.86 19.94 -3.76
N ASP A 205 -20.37 20.92 -3.01
CA ASP A 205 -21.38 20.70 -1.97
C ASP A 205 -22.71 20.20 -2.56
N ASP A 206 -23.11 20.67 -3.76
CA ASP A 206 -24.30 20.17 -4.43
C ASP A 206 -24.18 18.69 -4.80
N CYS A 207 -22.95 18.24 -5.06
CA CYS A 207 -22.65 16.83 -5.38
C CYS A 207 -22.70 15.90 -4.16
N GLN A 208 -22.68 16.41 -2.91
CA GLN A 208 -22.73 15.56 -1.71
C GLN A 208 -23.96 14.65 -1.70
N ASN A 209 -25.10 15.15 -2.15
CA ASN A 209 -26.37 14.42 -2.17
C ASN A 209 -26.64 13.67 -3.50
N MET A 210 -25.74 13.78 -4.48
CA MET A 210 -25.83 13.03 -5.74
C MET A 210 -25.13 11.67 -5.62
N SER A 211 -25.61 10.66 -6.34
CA SER A 211 -24.88 9.42 -6.51
C SER A 211 -23.74 9.58 -7.52
N VAL A 212 -22.66 8.77 -7.39
CA VAL A 212 -21.54 8.82 -8.33
C VAL A 212 -21.98 8.53 -9.77
N PRO A 213 -22.85 7.54 -10.05
CA PRO A 213 -23.39 7.33 -11.39
C PRO A 213 -24.12 8.56 -11.95
N GLU A 214 -24.84 9.31 -11.11
CA GLU A 214 -25.52 10.55 -11.55
C GLU A 214 -24.52 11.64 -11.94
N ILE A 215 -23.47 11.83 -11.14
CA ILE A 215 -22.39 12.79 -11.41
C ILE A 215 -21.68 12.43 -12.72
N CYS A 216 -21.31 11.14 -12.89
CA CYS A 216 -20.69 10.63 -14.13
C CYS A 216 -21.57 10.87 -15.36
N ASN A 217 -22.87 10.60 -15.27
CA ASN A 217 -23.81 10.86 -16.36
C ASN A 217 -23.89 12.36 -16.73
N ARG A 218 -23.81 13.27 -15.76
CA ARG A 218 -23.76 14.72 -16.01
C ARG A 218 -22.46 15.11 -16.70
N LEU A 219 -21.31 14.61 -16.21
CA LEU A 219 -20.00 14.82 -16.82
C LEU A 219 -19.99 14.38 -18.29
N GLN A 220 -20.45 13.18 -18.59
CA GLN A 220 -20.50 12.66 -19.95
C GLN A 220 -21.32 13.55 -20.88
N LYS A 221 -22.48 14.04 -20.43
CA LYS A 221 -23.31 14.97 -21.23
C LYS A 221 -22.59 16.29 -21.51
N HIS A 222 -21.80 16.80 -20.56
CA HIS A 222 -21.01 18.02 -20.77
C HIS A 222 -19.86 17.80 -21.75
N GLU A 223 -19.14 16.67 -21.64
CA GLU A 223 -18.08 16.31 -22.57
C GLU A 223 -18.59 16.12 -24.00
N GLU A 224 -19.72 15.46 -24.19
CA GLU A 224 -20.36 15.33 -25.51
C GLU A 224 -20.75 16.68 -26.10
N ARG A 225 -21.29 17.62 -25.30
CA ARG A 225 -21.61 18.97 -25.77
C ARG A 225 -20.36 19.69 -26.26
N ARG A 226 -19.29 19.70 -25.45
CA ARG A 226 -18.01 20.34 -25.81
C ARG A 226 -17.40 19.73 -27.07
N HIS A 227 -17.50 18.41 -27.20
CA HIS A 227 -17.00 17.71 -28.41
C HIS A 227 -17.79 18.11 -29.66
N ARG A 228 -19.13 18.22 -29.58
CA ARG A 228 -19.99 18.69 -30.68
C ARG A 228 -19.69 20.16 -31.04
N GLU A 229 -19.47 21.01 -30.06
CA GLU A 229 -19.12 22.42 -30.30
C GLU A 229 -17.74 22.58 -30.94
N ARG A 230 -16.73 21.80 -30.51
CA ARG A 230 -15.41 21.77 -31.14
C ARG A 230 -15.49 21.32 -32.61
N LYS A 231 -16.27 20.27 -32.90
CA LYS A 231 -16.47 19.82 -34.27
C LYS A 231 -17.14 20.90 -35.14
N ARG A 232 -18.15 21.60 -34.61
CA ARG A 232 -18.80 22.70 -35.33
C ARG A 232 -17.87 23.88 -35.61
N LYS A 233 -17.02 24.28 -34.65
CA LYS A 233 -16.00 25.32 -34.84
C LYS A 233 -14.95 24.96 -35.87
N ASN A 234 -14.52 23.69 -35.92
CA ASN A 234 -13.55 23.22 -36.91
C ASN A 234 -14.14 23.10 -38.32
N SER A 235 -15.39 22.67 -38.44
CA SER A 235 -16.07 22.58 -39.76
C SER A 235 -16.43 23.96 -40.34
N GLY A 236 -16.61 24.97 -39.47
CA GLY A 236 -16.85 26.34 -39.92
C GLY A 236 -15.59 27.11 -40.40
N LYS A 237 -14.38 26.60 -40.12
CA LYS A 237 -13.11 27.19 -40.57
C LYS A 237 -12.66 26.72 -41.97
N CYS A 238 -13.28 25.68 -42.52
CA CYS A 238 -12.89 25.15 -43.85
C CYS A 238 -13.65 25.79 -45.03
N HIS A 239 -14.45 26.84 -44.81
CA HIS A 239 -15.21 27.51 -45.87
C HIS A 239 -14.94 29.01 -45.99
N GLY A 240 -13.73 29.44 -45.60
CA GLY A 240 -13.40 30.88 -45.57
C GLY A 240 -12.16 31.33 -46.35
N ASP A 241 -11.63 30.52 -47.26
CA ASP A 241 -10.48 30.94 -48.14
C ASP A 241 -10.70 30.42 -49.57
N GLU A 242 -11.70 30.94 -50.22
CA GLU A 242 -11.79 30.97 -51.71
C GLU A 242 -12.59 32.22 -52.09
N ASP A 243 -11.88 33.36 -52.19
CA ASP A 243 -12.19 34.47 -53.07
C ASP A 243 -10.95 35.30 -53.32
#